data_4f926c1e4494d4cf573273b4e1dac89b
#
_entry.id   4f926c1e4494d4cf573273b4e1dac89b
#
_cell.length_a   1.000
_cell.length_b   1.000
_cell.length_c   1.000
_cell.angle_alpha   90.00
_cell.angle_beta   90.00
_cell.angle_gamma   90.00
#
_symmetry.space_group_name_H-M   'P 1'
#
loop_
_entity.id
_entity.type
_entity.pdbx_description
1 polymer ?
#
loop_
_entity_poly.entity_id
_entity_poly.type
_entity_poly.pdbx_seq_one_letter_code
_entity_poly.pdbx_strand_id
1 'polypeptide(L)'
;MRKTESQKIALCGMLGALSVVLLLLGSALQIGTYAAPMLAAFLLIPVLEEYGTRYALTLYVCVAILAVLFVPETELALFYVLVMGYYPVLRVKLNGVKSTLLRWVLKFAVFNAGTVLVYLLLFALLGPAVLDGLLADGVGMLAALLAAGNLSFWLCDRALAALARYYHVILKPKLKKKF
;
A
#
# COMPACT_ATOMS: atom_id res chain seq x y z
N MET A 1 11.63 -27.60 -2.11
CA MET A 1 12.84 -27.15 -2.81
C MET A 1 13.10 -25.69 -2.44
N ARG A 2 14.35 -25.31 -2.09
CA ARG A 2 14.73 -23.90 -1.94
C ARG A 2 14.73 -23.27 -3.35
N LYS A 3 13.84 -22.30 -3.59
CA LYS A 3 13.88 -21.50 -4.82
C LYS A 3 15.26 -20.84 -4.92
N THR A 4 15.86 -20.87 -6.12
CA THR A 4 17.17 -20.24 -6.36
C THR A 4 17.08 -18.72 -6.15
N GLU A 5 18.19 -18.07 -5.80
CA GLU A 5 18.22 -16.60 -5.62
C GLU A 5 17.74 -15.87 -6.89
N SER A 6 18.09 -16.39 -8.07
CA SER A 6 17.61 -15.86 -9.36
C SER A 6 16.09 -15.88 -9.49
N GLN A 7 15.42 -16.95 -9.04
CA GLN A 7 13.95 -17.03 -9.07
C GLN A 7 13.29 -16.03 -8.11
N LYS A 8 13.91 -15.76 -6.96
CA LYS A 8 13.41 -14.75 -6.02
C LYS A 8 13.51 -13.36 -6.62
N ILE A 9 14.67 -13.03 -7.21
CA ILE A 9 14.90 -11.72 -7.85
C ILE A 9 13.96 -11.54 -9.04
N ALA A 10 13.78 -12.56 -9.87
CA ALA A 10 12.88 -12.51 -11.03
C ALA A 10 11.41 -12.25 -10.60
N LEU A 11 10.92 -12.94 -9.56
CA LEU A 11 9.58 -12.70 -9.04
C LEU A 11 9.43 -11.30 -8.46
N CYS A 12 10.39 -10.84 -7.66
CA CYS A 12 10.40 -9.49 -7.13
C CYS A 12 10.41 -8.43 -8.25
N GLY A 13 11.25 -8.62 -9.28
CA GLY A 13 11.29 -7.72 -10.43
C GLY A 13 9.98 -7.66 -11.20
N MET A 14 9.35 -8.80 -11.46
CA MET A 14 8.05 -8.87 -12.15
C MET A 14 6.94 -8.18 -11.35
N LEU A 15 6.83 -8.47 -10.06
CA LEU A 15 5.81 -7.87 -9.20
C LEU A 15 6.08 -6.39 -8.94
N GLY A 16 7.34 -5.99 -8.87
CA GLY A 16 7.74 -4.58 -8.78
C GLY A 16 7.37 -3.79 -10.02
N ALA A 17 7.71 -4.31 -11.21
CA ALA A 17 7.32 -3.69 -12.48
C ALA A 17 5.79 -3.55 -12.60
N LEU A 18 5.05 -4.60 -12.25
CA LEU A 18 3.58 -4.57 -12.25
C LEU A 18 3.03 -3.53 -11.26
N SER A 19 3.65 -3.38 -10.08
CA SER A 19 3.26 -2.36 -9.10
C SER A 19 3.45 -0.96 -9.66
N VAL A 20 4.59 -0.68 -10.31
CA VAL A 20 4.86 0.62 -10.94
C VAL A 20 3.88 0.89 -12.08
N VAL A 21 3.58 -0.09 -12.92
CA VAL A 21 2.58 0.03 -14.00
C VAL A 21 1.20 0.36 -13.43
N LEU A 22 0.78 -0.29 -12.34
CA LEU A 22 -0.50 0.02 -11.69
C LEU A 22 -0.54 1.46 -11.14
N LEU A 23 0.56 1.95 -10.57
CA LEU A 23 0.64 3.32 -10.07
C LEU A 23 0.58 4.32 -11.24
N LEU A 24 1.29 4.07 -12.33
CA LEU A 24 1.25 4.91 -13.53
C LEU A 24 -0.14 4.92 -14.18
N LEU A 25 -0.80 3.76 -14.29
CA LEU A 25 -2.16 3.68 -14.81
C LEU A 25 -3.15 4.41 -13.91
N GLY A 26 -3.01 4.28 -12.57
CA GLY A 26 -3.84 5.00 -11.62
C GLY A 26 -3.73 6.51 -11.76
N SER A 27 -2.51 7.01 -11.93
CA SER A 27 -2.24 8.42 -12.19
C SER A 27 -2.80 8.89 -13.54
N ALA A 28 -2.64 8.09 -14.61
CA ALA A 28 -3.13 8.45 -15.93
C ALA A 28 -4.66 8.50 -16.03
N LEU A 29 -5.36 7.62 -15.31
CA LEU A 29 -6.82 7.54 -15.33
C LEU A 29 -7.50 8.53 -14.37
N GLN A 30 -6.74 9.18 -13.48
CA GLN A 30 -7.23 10.13 -12.45
C GLN A 30 -8.38 9.61 -11.55
N ILE A 31 -8.70 8.32 -11.66
CA ILE A 31 -9.77 7.65 -10.89
C ILE A 31 -9.17 6.82 -9.74
N GLY A 32 -7.86 6.67 -9.73
CA GLY A 32 -7.18 5.67 -8.92
C GLY A 32 -6.24 6.19 -7.84
N THR A 33 -6.31 7.47 -7.47
CA THR A 33 -5.37 8.10 -6.51
C THR A 33 -5.18 7.29 -5.22
N TYR A 34 -6.24 6.69 -4.71
CA TYR A 34 -6.18 5.82 -3.52
C TYR A 34 -6.23 4.32 -3.86
N ALA A 35 -6.93 3.93 -4.94
CA ALA A 35 -7.09 2.54 -5.31
C ALA A 35 -5.80 1.94 -5.91
N ALA A 36 -5.07 2.68 -6.74
CA ALA A 36 -3.84 2.20 -7.36
C ALA A 36 -2.74 1.88 -6.33
N PRO A 37 -2.46 2.73 -5.31
CA PRO A 37 -1.56 2.39 -4.22
C PRO A 37 -1.97 1.14 -3.44
N MET A 38 -3.29 0.94 -3.21
CA MET A 38 -3.80 -0.26 -2.56
C MET A 38 -3.54 -1.52 -3.39
N LEU A 39 -3.82 -1.48 -4.70
CA LEU A 39 -3.57 -2.61 -5.60
C LEU A 39 -2.08 -2.91 -5.72
N ALA A 40 -1.24 -1.88 -5.84
CA ALA A 40 0.21 -2.06 -5.84
C ALA A 40 0.73 -2.69 -4.54
N ALA A 41 0.18 -2.30 -3.38
CA ALA A 41 0.51 -2.90 -2.09
C ALA A 41 0.11 -4.39 -2.02
N PHE A 42 -0.98 -4.82 -2.67
CA PHE A 42 -1.38 -6.22 -2.70
C PHE A 42 -0.37 -7.12 -3.40
N LEU A 43 0.38 -6.59 -4.37
CA LEU A 43 1.42 -7.35 -5.07
C LEU A 43 2.64 -7.67 -4.19
N LEU A 44 2.78 -7.03 -3.03
CA LEU A 44 3.81 -7.39 -2.06
C LEU A 44 3.49 -8.67 -1.28
N ILE A 45 2.20 -9.08 -1.23
CA ILE A 45 1.79 -10.27 -0.45
C ILE A 45 2.49 -11.54 -0.90
N PRO A 46 2.56 -11.92 -2.18
CA PRO A 46 3.27 -13.11 -2.61
C PRO A 46 4.74 -13.11 -2.20
N VAL A 47 5.41 -11.96 -2.28
CA VAL A 47 6.82 -11.83 -1.87
C VAL A 47 6.96 -11.97 -0.35
N LEU A 48 6.06 -11.33 0.40
CA LEU A 48 6.03 -11.39 1.87
C LEU A 48 5.83 -12.83 2.36
N GLU A 49 4.92 -13.58 1.74
CA GLU A 49 4.55 -14.94 2.12
C GLU A 49 5.58 -16.00 1.70
N GLU A 50 6.28 -15.80 0.58
CA GLU A 50 7.28 -16.75 0.05
C GLU A 50 8.68 -16.46 0.59
N TYR A 51 9.07 -15.19 0.68
CA TYR A 51 10.46 -14.79 0.96
C TYR A 51 10.63 -13.98 2.25
N GLY A 52 9.51 -13.60 2.87
CA GLY A 52 9.50 -12.91 4.15
C GLY A 52 9.68 -11.40 4.07
N THR A 53 9.72 -10.80 5.25
CA THR A 53 9.66 -9.35 5.45
C THR A 53 10.80 -8.57 4.78
N ARG A 54 12.01 -9.12 4.76
CA ARG A 54 13.18 -8.43 4.18
C ARG A 54 13.01 -8.19 2.69
N TYR A 55 12.66 -9.23 1.92
CA TYR A 55 12.45 -9.11 0.47
C TYR A 55 11.25 -8.22 0.13
N ALA A 56 10.17 -8.32 0.92
CA ALA A 56 9.01 -7.45 0.74
C ALA A 56 9.34 -5.98 0.98
N LEU A 57 10.13 -5.66 2.02
CA LEU A 57 10.59 -4.28 2.28
C LEU A 57 11.53 -3.78 1.19
N THR A 58 12.46 -4.60 0.71
CA THR A 58 13.34 -4.22 -0.41
C THR A 58 12.51 -3.91 -1.66
N LEU A 59 11.54 -4.77 -1.99
CA LEU A 59 10.63 -4.54 -3.11
C LEU A 59 9.83 -3.24 -2.92
N TYR A 60 9.27 -3.01 -1.74
CA TYR A 60 8.58 -1.76 -1.42
C TYR A 60 9.47 -0.54 -1.65
N VAL A 61 10.72 -0.53 -1.14
CA VAL A 61 11.63 0.59 -1.30
C VAL A 61 11.95 0.84 -2.79
N CYS A 62 12.20 -0.21 -3.57
CA CYS A 62 12.44 -0.08 -5.01
C CYS A 62 11.23 0.54 -5.73
N VAL A 63 10.01 0.03 -5.45
CA VAL A 63 8.78 0.58 -6.05
C VAL A 63 8.52 2.01 -5.57
N ALA A 64 8.79 2.33 -4.30
CA ALA A 64 8.63 3.67 -3.74
C ALA A 64 9.53 4.70 -4.45
N ILE A 65 10.81 4.36 -4.67
CA ILE A 65 11.75 5.22 -5.42
C ILE A 65 11.24 5.43 -6.86
N LEU A 66 10.84 4.35 -7.54
CA LEU A 66 10.31 4.44 -8.91
C LEU A 66 9.00 5.22 -8.96
N ALA A 67 8.13 5.08 -7.96
CA ALA A 67 6.89 5.85 -7.88
C ALA A 67 7.15 7.35 -7.78
N VAL A 68 8.07 7.77 -6.90
CA VAL A 68 8.43 9.20 -6.75
C VAL A 68 9.07 9.76 -8.01
N LEU A 69 9.83 8.95 -8.77
CA LEU A 69 10.52 9.42 -9.96
C LEU A 69 9.64 9.46 -11.22
N PHE A 70 8.71 8.52 -11.35
CA PHE A 70 7.99 8.30 -12.62
C PHE A 70 6.49 8.57 -12.56
N VAL A 71 5.86 8.57 -11.37
CA VAL A 71 4.42 8.83 -11.27
C VAL A 71 4.17 10.35 -11.27
N PRO A 72 3.42 10.88 -12.28
CA PRO A 72 3.20 12.32 -12.39
C PRO A 72 2.38 12.90 -11.24
N GLU A 73 1.44 12.10 -10.70
CA GLU A 73 0.58 12.52 -9.59
C GLU A 73 1.30 12.36 -8.25
N THR A 74 1.79 13.47 -7.71
CA THR A 74 2.57 13.51 -6.46
C THR A 74 1.78 12.96 -5.28
N GLU A 75 0.48 13.23 -5.20
CA GLU A 75 -0.38 12.74 -4.12
C GLU A 75 -0.43 11.21 -4.13
N LEU A 76 -0.68 10.59 -5.29
CA LEU A 76 -0.70 9.14 -5.45
C LEU A 76 0.64 8.50 -5.06
N ALA A 77 1.76 9.08 -5.54
CA ALA A 77 3.09 8.59 -5.22
C ALA A 77 3.38 8.65 -3.71
N LEU A 78 3.10 9.79 -3.07
CA LEU A 78 3.27 9.96 -1.62
C LEU A 78 2.34 9.04 -0.82
N PHE A 79 1.10 8.84 -1.27
CA PHE A 79 0.16 7.94 -0.62
C PHE A 79 0.65 6.48 -0.66
N TYR A 80 1.24 6.04 -1.77
CA TYR A 80 1.90 4.74 -1.84
C TYR A 80 3.07 4.66 -0.86
N VAL A 81 3.97 5.64 -0.89
CA VAL A 81 5.20 5.64 -0.07
C VAL A 81 4.90 5.70 1.42
N LEU A 82 4.00 6.59 1.85
CA LEU A 82 3.82 6.91 3.27
C LEU A 82 2.67 6.15 3.94
N VAL A 83 1.75 5.56 3.16
CA VAL A 83 0.55 4.93 3.72
C VAL A 83 0.44 3.45 3.32
N MET A 84 0.38 3.14 2.02
CA MET A 84 -0.03 1.82 1.56
C MET A 84 1.11 0.85 1.28
N GLY A 85 2.25 1.33 0.76
CA GLY A 85 3.31 0.45 0.25
C GLY A 85 3.94 -0.46 1.31
N TYR A 86 4.24 0.06 2.50
CA TYR A 86 4.81 -0.72 3.60
C TYR A 86 3.75 -1.43 4.47
N TYR A 87 2.48 -1.07 4.31
CA TYR A 87 1.39 -1.53 5.18
C TYR A 87 1.24 -3.07 5.22
N PRO A 88 1.35 -3.83 4.12
CA PRO A 88 1.29 -5.30 4.17
C PRO A 88 2.31 -5.91 5.14
N VAL A 89 3.52 -5.36 5.17
CA VAL A 89 4.60 -5.80 6.06
C VAL A 89 4.32 -5.40 7.51
N LEU A 90 3.91 -4.16 7.73
CA LEU A 90 3.55 -3.65 9.06
C LEU A 90 2.36 -4.41 9.66
N ARG A 91 1.39 -4.75 8.83
CA ARG A 91 0.20 -5.52 9.20
C ARG A 91 0.55 -6.86 9.85
N VAL A 92 1.55 -7.56 9.35
CA VAL A 92 2.01 -8.85 9.95
C VAL A 92 2.47 -8.63 11.38
N LYS A 93 3.25 -7.57 11.62
CA LYS A 93 3.71 -7.21 12.98
C LYS A 93 2.54 -6.79 13.88
N LEU A 94 1.65 -5.95 13.38
CA LEU A 94 0.48 -5.47 14.14
C LEU A 94 -0.49 -6.61 14.50
N ASN A 95 -0.62 -7.61 13.65
CA ASN A 95 -1.46 -8.77 13.93
C ASN A 95 -0.92 -9.65 15.08
N GLY A 96 0.34 -9.50 15.49
CA GLY A 96 0.92 -10.12 16.68
C GLY A 96 0.46 -9.50 18.00
N VAL A 97 -0.20 -8.33 17.99
CA VAL A 97 -0.72 -7.67 19.20
C VAL A 97 -1.90 -8.46 19.75
N LYS A 98 -1.81 -8.87 21.03
CA LYS A 98 -2.81 -9.72 21.71
C LYS A 98 -4.20 -9.07 21.80
N SER A 99 -4.28 -7.78 22.09
CA SER A 99 -5.54 -7.05 22.21
C SER A 99 -6.10 -6.68 20.84
N THR A 100 -7.31 -7.12 20.54
CA THR A 100 -8.00 -6.82 19.28
C THR A 100 -8.29 -5.32 19.15
N LEU A 101 -8.69 -4.66 20.23
CA LEU A 101 -8.96 -3.22 20.25
C LEU A 101 -7.68 -2.42 19.96
N LEU A 102 -6.59 -2.72 20.69
CA LEU A 102 -5.30 -2.04 20.51
C LEU A 102 -4.77 -2.22 19.07
N ARG A 103 -4.93 -3.42 18.51
CA ARG A 103 -4.54 -3.71 17.13
C ARG A 103 -5.27 -2.82 16.12
N TRP A 104 -6.60 -2.65 16.27
CA TRP A 104 -7.37 -1.78 15.39
C TRP A 104 -7.01 -0.30 15.59
N VAL A 105 -6.88 0.15 16.84
CA VAL A 105 -6.44 1.52 17.14
C VAL A 105 -5.10 1.81 16.49
N LEU A 106 -4.11 0.92 16.62
CA LEU A 106 -2.79 1.10 16.00
C LEU A 106 -2.86 1.15 14.47
N LYS A 107 -3.67 0.29 13.83
CA LYS A 107 -3.86 0.30 12.37
C LYS A 107 -4.42 1.63 11.89
N PHE A 108 -5.49 2.11 12.51
CA PHE A 108 -6.09 3.40 12.16
C PHE A 108 -5.17 4.58 12.50
N ALA A 109 -4.44 4.52 13.61
CA ALA A 109 -3.47 5.55 13.97
C ALA A 109 -2.36 5.67 12.91
N VAL A 110 -1.79 4.54 12.46
CA VAL A 110 -0.77 4.54 11.40
C VAL A 110 -1.32 5.09 10.09
N PHE A 111 -2.54 4.67 9.69
CA PHE A 111 -3.17 5.16 8.48
C PHE A 111 -3.41 6.68 8.53
N ASN A 112 -4.03 7.17 9.60
CA ASN A 112 -4.32 8.61 9.73
C ASN A 112 -3.05 9.44 9.87
N ALA A 113 -2.04 8.97 10.63
CA ALA A 113 -0.75 9.65 10.73
C ALA A 113 -0.04 9.73 9.37
N GLY A 114 -0.06 8.63 8.59
CA GLY A 114 0.48 8.60 7.24
C GLY A 114 -0.25 9.59 6.32
N THR A 115 -1.58 9.62 6.38
CA THR A 115 -2.40 10.54 5.57
C THR A 115 -2.10 12.00 5.94
N VAL A 116 -2.03 12.34 7.22
CA VAL A 116 -1.63 13.68 7.66
C VAL A 116 -0.25 14.04 7.13
N LEU A 117 0.71 13.12 7.19
CA LEU A 117 2.05 13.34 6.69
C LEU A 117 2.08 13.56 5.17
N VAL A 118 1.25 12.84 4.39
CA VAL A 118 1.09 13.08 2.94
C VAL A 118 0.67 14.52 2.69
N TYR A 119 -0.39 15.00 3.34
CA TYR A 119 -0.90 16.36 3.12
C TYR A 119 0.04 17.44 3.64
N LEU A 120 0.77 17.19 4.74
CA LEU A 120 1.83 18.10 5.19
C LEU A 120 2.96 18.22 4.16
N LEU A 121 3.38 17.12 3.54
CA LEU A 121 4.39 17.16 2.49
C LEU A 121 3.87 17.81 1.21
N LEU A 122 2.63 17.54 0.83
CA LEU A 122 2.00 18.22 -0.31
C LEU A 122 1.91 19.73 -0.08
N PHE A 123 1.53 20.15 1.13
CA PHE A 123 1.54 21.57 1.51
C PHE A 123 2.94 22.19 1.42
N ALA A 124 3.97 21.46 1.88
CA ALA A 124 5.35 21.93 1.81
C ALA A 124 5.88 22.03 0.38
N LEU A 125 5.43 21.14 -0.54
CA LEU A 125 5.88 21.08 -1.93
C LEU A 125 5.07 22.01 -2.85
N LEU A 126 3.76 22.08 -2.69
CA LEU A 126 2.82 22.76 -3.58
C LEU A 126 2.25 24.06 -2.99
N GLY A 127 2.54 24.35 -1.72
CA GLY A 127 2.11 25.57 -1.05
C GLY A 127 0.64 25.56 -0.59
N PRO A 128 0.08 26.76 -0.26
CA PRO A 128 -1.24 26.91 0.34
C PRO A 128 -2.42 26.40 -0.51
N ALA A 129 -2.26 26.32 -1.82
CA ALA A 129 -3.30 25.86 -2.74
C ALA A 129 -3.85 24.47 -2.40
N VAL A 130 -3.04 23.62 -1.75
CA VAL A 130 -3.48 22.28 -1.29
C VAL A 130 -4.55 22.41 -0.19
N LEU A 131 -4.35 23.34 0.76
CA LEU A 131 -5.31 23.57 1.84
C LEU A 131 -6.57 24.27 1.33
N ASP A 132 -6.40 25.22 0.42
CA ASP A 132 -7.54 25.91 -0.21
C ASP A 132 -8.42 24.91 -0.95
N GLY A 133 -7.83 23.97 -1.68
CA GLY A 133 -8.55 22.87 -2.34
C GLY A 133 -9.25 21.93 -1.37
N LEU A 134 -8.60 21.56 -0.26
CA LEU A 134 -9.20 20.68 0.76
C LEU A 134 -10.35 21.33 1.53
N LEU A 135 -10.29 22.65 1.71
CA LEU A 135 -11.27 23.43 2.49
C LEU A 135 -12.33 24.09 1.61
N ALA A 136 -12.17 24.06 0.27
CA ALA A 136 -13.07 24.71 -0.69
C ALA A 136 -14.52 24.30 -0.48
N ASP A 137 -14.78 23.02 -0.19
CA ASP A 137 -16.12 22.47 0.02
C ASP A 137 -16.56 22.46 1.50
N GLY A 138 -15.78 23.11 2.37
CA GLY A 138 -16.07 23.27 3.79
C GLY A 138 -15.68 22.07 4.67
N VAL A 139 -15.74 22.30 5.99
CA VAL A 139 -15.32 21.32 7.02
C VAL A 139 -16.17 20.03 6.97
N GLY A 140 -17.42 20.11 6.56
CA GLY A 140 -18.31 18.95 6.43
C GLY A 140 -17.82 17.97 5.37
N MET A 141 -17.36 18.47 4.22
CA MET A 141 -16.79 17.65 3.15
C MET A 141 -15.47 17.00 3.57
N LEU A 142 -14.61 17.75 4.27
CA LEU A 142 -13.38 17.22 4.83
C LEU A 142 -13.64 16.06 5.80
N ALA A 143 -14.61 16.19 6.68
CA ALA A 143 -15.02 15.11 7.60
C ALA A 143 -15.55 13.88 6.84
N ALA A 144 -16.34 14.09 5.79
CA ALA A 144 -16.83 13.02 4.94
C ALA A 144 -15.68 12.29 4.20
N LEU A 145 -14.70 13.03 3.67
CA LEU A 145 -13.51 12.45 3.04
C LEU A 145 -12.66 11.63 4.02
N LEU A 146 -12.46 12.12 5.24
CA LEU A 146 -11.75 11.38 6.29
C LEU A 146 -12.51 10.10 6.67
N ALA A 147 -13.82 10.16 6.81
CA ALA A 147 -14.64 8.98 7.10
C ALA A 147 -14.59 7.96 5.96
N ALA A 148 -14.71 8.40 4.70
CA ALA A 148 -14.60 7.55 3.52
C ALA A 148 -13.19 6.93 3.40
N GLY A 149 -12.12 7.70 3.68
CA GLY A 149 -10.75 7.21 3.71
C GLY A 149 -10.54 6.10 4.75
N ASN A 150 -11.04 6.30 5.96
CA ASN A 150 -10.97 5.29 7.02
C ASN A 150 -11.79 4.03 6.69
N LEU A 151 -12.96 4.17 6.05
CA LEU A 151 -13.76 3.05 5.56
C LEU A 151 -13.01 2.28 4.45
N SER A 152 -12.43 2.99 3.50
CA SER A 152 -11.62 2.40 2.42
C SER A 152 -10.41 1.66 2.98
N PHE A 153 -9.73 2.22 3.97
CA PHE A 153 -8.63 1.56 4.66
C PHE A 153 -9.07 0.27 5.37
N TRP A 154 -10.23 0.30 6.05
CA TRP A 154 -10.78 -0.90 6.67
C TRP A 154 -11.09 -2.00 5.66
N LEU A 155 -11.69 -1.65 4.52
CA LEU A 155 -11.93 -2.59 3.41
C LEU A 155 -10.62 -3.14 2.85
N CYS A 156 -9.61 -2.28 2.69
CA CYS A 156 -8.27 -2.67 2.24
C CYS A 156 -7.61 -3.67 3.20
N ASP A 157 -7.66 -3.44 4.54
CA ASP A 157 -7.13 -4.39 5.53
C ASP A 157 -7.85 -5.74 5.47
N ARG A 158 -9.18 -5.74 5.24
CA ARG A 158 -9.95 -6.97 5.04
C ARG A 158 -9.57 -7.70 3.75
N ALA A 159 -9.39 -6.96 2.66
CA ALA A 159 -8.95 -7.51 1.38
C ALA A 159 -7.55 -8.13 1.46
N LEU A 160 -6.59 -7.43 2.11
CA LEU A 160 -5.26 -7.96 2.40
C LEU A 160 -5.31 -9.24 3.22
N ALA A 161 -6.22 -9.32 4.22
CA ALA A 161 -6.43 -10.53 5.02
C ALA A 161 -6.96 -11.69 4.18
N ALA A 162 -7.91 -11.42 3.31
CA ALA A 162 -8.51 -12.41 2.43
C ALA A 162 -7.49 -12.93 1.40
N LEU A 163 -6.71 -12.02 0.79
CA LEU A 163 -5.71 -12.35 -0.20
C LEU A 163 -4.55 -13.18 0.40
N ALA A 164 -4.06 -12.82 1.59
CA ALA A 164 -3.04 -13.60 2.29
C ALA A 164 -3.55 -15.02 2.62
N ARG A 165 -4.79 -15.15 3.09
CA ARG A 165 -5.41 -16.48 3.32
C ARG A 165 -5.57 -17.27 2.04
N TYR A 166 -6.06 -16.64 0.97
CA TYR A 166 -6.21 -17.28 -0.34
C TYR A 166 -4.86 -17.78 -0.87
N TYR A 167 -3.82 -16.97 -0.73
CA TYR A 167 -2.47 -17.35 -1.11
C TYR A 167 -1.99 -18.59 -0.35
N HIS A 168 -2.15 -18.62 0.97
CA HIS A 168 -1.75 -19.76 1.80
C HIS A 168 -2.52 -21.04 1.52
N VAL A 169 -3.85 -20.96 1.36
CA VAL A 169 -4.72 -22.13 1.26
C VAL A 169 -4.75 -22.69 -0.15
N ILE A 170 -4.76 -21.85 -1.17
CA ILE A 170 -5.01 -22.25 -2.56
C ILE A 170 -3.77 -22.21 -3.44
N LEU A 171 -3.03 -21.10 -3.42
CA LEU A 171 -1.91 -20.90 -4.33
C LEU A 171 -0.64 -21.64 -3.90
N LYS A 172 -0.27 -21.58 -2.64
CA LYS A 172 0.95 -22.19 -2.12
C LYS A 172 0.98 -23.73 -2.29
N PRO A 173 -0.11 -24.50 -2.04
CA PRO A 173 -0.14 -25.94 -2.31
C PRO A 173 -0.07 -26.28 -3.80
N LYS A 174 -0.73 -25.49 -4.67
CA LYS A 174 -0.70 -25.71 -6.12
C LYS A 174 0.68 -25.44 -6.72
N LEU A 175 1.39 -24.41 -6.24
CA LEU A 175 2.75 -24.11 -6.66
C LEU A 175 3.75 -25.19 -6.20
N LYS A 176 3.54 -25.79 -5.02
CA LYS A 176 4.36 -26.93 -4.53
C LYS A 176 4.15 -28.23 -5.31
N LYS A 177 2.98 -28.42 -5.95
CA LYS A 177 2.70 -29.62 -6.76
C LYS A 177 3.22 -29.54 -8.20
N LYS A 178 3.52 -28.35 -8.71
CA LYS A 178 3.96 -28.10 -10.10
C LYS A 178 5.48 -28.06 -10.28
N PHE A 179 6.23 -28.02 -9.19
CA PHE A 179 7.69 -28.01 -9.13
C PHE A 179 8.19 -29.02 -8.06
#